data_54e4e465a34fcdbbab9336542f10863a
#
_entry.id   54e4e465a34fcdbbab9336542f10863a
#
_cell.length_a   1.000
_cell.length_b   1.000
_cell.length_c   1.000
_cell.angle_alpha   90.00
_cell.angle_beta   90.00
_cell.angle_gamma   90.00
#
_symmetry.space_group_name_H-M   'P 1'
#
loop_
_entity.id
_entity.type
_entity.pdbx_description
1 polymer ?
#
loop_
_entity_poly.entity_id
_entity_poly.type
_entity_poly.pdbx_seq_one_letter_code
_entity_poly.pdbx_strand_id
1 'polypeptide(L)'
;LVPGATMPTFTSMQEKGEPDIAPEFWANAAKVELEAAVAEGKLHSINKAPITGLGEGWWVLPATLEKHPELTTADAILERPDLFPHPEDPSKGGFHICPPGWNCELSNRNHFRAWGMEEKGWAIVETGSAAGLDGSIAKAAERGENWFGYYWSPTAIIGKYGMIAVDMGEYAGKDNWDNC
;
A
#
# COMPACT_ATOMS: atom_id res chain seq x y z
N LEU A 1 -11.98 -12.97 16.63
CA LEU A 1 -11.03 -12.10 15.92
C LEU A 1 -11.41 -10.64 16.17
N VAL A 2 -10.44 -9.84 16.56
CA VAL A 2 -10.60 -8.39 16.72
C VAL A 2 -9.79 -7.73 15.61
N PRO A 3 -10.40 -6.91 14.75
CA PRO A 3 -9.64 -6.18 13.74
C PRO A 3 -8.76 -5.12 14.41
N GLY A 4 -7.54 -4.97 13.90
CA GLY A 4 -6.59 -3.97 14.38
C GLY A 4 -5.60 -3.58 13.30
N ALA A 5 -5.04 -2.38 13.42
CA ALA A 5 -3.94 -1.97 12.56
C ALA A 5 -2.63 -2.65 12.99
N THR A 6 -1.77 -2.98 12.03
CA THR A 6 -0.57 -3.81 12.25
C THR A 6 0.36 -3.23 13.31
N MET A 7 0.79 -1.98 13.17
CA MET A 7 1.77 -1.39 14.09
C MET A 7 1.24 -1.15 15.50
N PRO A 8 0.04 -0.61 15.71
CA PRO A 8 -0.54 -0.52 17.06
C PRO A 8 -0.72 -1.89 17.73
N THR A 9 -1.14 -2.92 16.98
CA THR A 9 -1.25 -4.29 17.52
C THR A 9 0.11 -4.84 17.91
N PHE A 10 1.11 -4.69 17.07
CA PHE A 10 2.48 -5.11 17.33
C PHE A 10 3.05 -4.44 18.60
N THR A 11 2.90 -3.14 18.73
CA THR A 11 3.31 -2.40 19.94
C THR A 11 2.60 -2.89 21.19
N SER A 12 1.28 -3.10 21.11
CA SER A 12 0.50 -3.62 22.24
C SER A 12 0.96 -5.02 22.68
N MET A 13 1.25 -5.89 21.73
CA MET A 13 1.80 -7.23 22.02
C MET A 13 3.14 -7.15 22.74
N GLN A 14 4.04 -6.25 22.32
CA GLN A 14 5.35 -6.09 22.95
C GLN A 14 5.28 -5.50 24.36
N GLU A 15 4.39 -4.52 24.58
CA GLU A 15 4.32 -3.76 25.82
C GLU A 15 3.40 -4.37 26.86
N LYS A 16 2.30 -4.98 26.41
CA LYS A 16 1.20 -5.46 27.27
C LYS A 16 0.97 -6.97 27.18
N GLY A 17 1.56 -7.65 26.19
CA GLY A 17 1.24 -9.05 25.90
C GLY A 17 -0.16 -9.26 25.33
N GLU A 18 -0.77 -8.21 24.74
CA GLU A 18 -2.14 -8.26 24.21
C GLU A 18 -2.22 -7.72 22.78
N PRO A 19 -2.88 -8.43 21.87
CA PRO A 19 -3.46 -9.77 21.98
C PRO A 19 -2.40 -10.88 22.08
N ASP A 20 -2.77 -12.07 22.53
CA ASP A 20 -1.87 -13.22 22.63
C ASP A 20 -1.34 -13.71 21.27
N ILE A 21 -2.10 -13.53 20.21
CA ILE A 21 -1.77 -14.00 18.85
C ILE A 21 -2.19 -12.96 17.82
N ALA A 22 -1.28 -12.62 16.90
CA ALA A 22 -1.58 -11.95 15.65
C ALA A 22 -1.44 -12.96 14.50
N PRO A 23 -2.54 -13.39 13.88
CA PRO A 23 -2.50 -14.42 12.84
C PRO A 23 -1.95 -13.94 11.51
N GLU A 24 -1.91 -12.64 11.29
CA GLU A 24 -1.39 -12.00 10.08
C GLU A 24 -0.38 -10.91 10.47
N PHE A 25 0.83 -11.05 9.95
CA PHE A 25 1.88 -10.06 10.11
C PHE A 25 2.78 -10.04 8.85
N TRP A 26 2.88 -8.89 8.21
CA TRP A 26 3.70 -8.67 7.02
C TRP A 26 5.14 -8.37 7.44
N ALA A 27 5.89 -9.44 7.71
CA ALA A 27 7.19 -9.39 8.37
C ALA A 27 8.24 -8.54 7.64
N ASN A 28 8.21 -8.51 6.31
CA ASN A 28 9.21 -7.74 5.54
C ASN A 28 9.11 -6.23 5.75
N ALA A 29 7.90 -5.73 5.98
CA ALA A 29 7.66 -4.30 6.17
C ALA A 29 8.05 -3.78 7.56
N ALA A 30 8.20 -4.67 8.56
CA ALA A 30 8.62 -4.34 9.92
C ALA A 30 9.69 -5.33 10.44
N LYS A 31 10.61 -5.69 9.57
CA LYS A 31 11.59 -6.77 9.83
C LYS A 31 12.49 -6.45 11.01
N VAL A 32 13.03 -5.24 11.07
CA VAL A 32 13.98 -4.82 12.10
C VAL A 32 13.33 -4.85 13.48
N GLU A 33 12.13 -4.31 13.59
CA GLU A 33 11.37 -4.26 14.84
C GLU A 33 10.94 -5.66 15.29
N LEU A 34 10.53 -6.52 14.35
CA LEU A 34 10.17 -7.90 14.65
C LEU A 34 11.37 -8.71 15.14
N GLU A 35 12.51 -8.62 14.46
CA GLU A 35 13.74 -9.31 14.86
C GLU A 35 14.21 -8.84 16.24
N ALA A 36 14.14 -7.56 16.55
CA ALA A 36 14.48 -7.01 17.87
C ALA A 36 13.53 -7.57 18.95
N ALA A 37 12.22 -7.53 18.73
CA ALA A 37 11.23 -8.01 19.68
C ALA A 37 11.36 -9.54 19.95
N VAL A 38 11.71 -10.31 18.93
CA VAL A 38 11.98 -11.74 19.07
C VAL A 38 13.28 -11.97 19.84
N ALA A 39 14.35 -11.23 19.55
CA ALA A 39 15.63 -11.33 20.26
C ALA A 39 15.50 -10.97 21.74
N GLU A 40 14.63 -10.01 22.08
CA GLU A 40 14.32 -9.62 23.46
C GLU A 40 13.36 -10.60 24.17
N GLY A 41 12.87 -11.62 23.48
CA GLY A 41 11.93 -12.61 24.03
C GLY A 41 10.51 -12.10 24.27
N LYS A 42 10.18 -10.91 23.73
CA LYS A 42 8.85 -10.29 23.85
C LYS A 42 7.82 -10.95 22.92
N LEU A 43 8.27 -11.41 21.77
CA LEU A 43 7.44 -12.07 20.78
C LEU A 43 8.06 -13.38 20.30
N HIS A 44 7.22 -14.29 19.81
CA HIS A 44 7.62 -15.52 19.17
C HIS A 44 6.99 -15.65 17.78
N SER A 45 7.81 -15.78 16.75
CA SER A 45 7.33 -16.16 15.42
C SER A 45 7.05 -17.66 15.39
N ILE A 46 5.78 -18.03 15.28
CA ILE A 46 5.33 -19.44 15.30
C ILE A 46 5.49 -20.08 13.93
N ASN A 47 5.23 -19.31 12.86
CA ASN A 47 5.26 -19.82 11.50
C ASN A 47 6.64 -19.67 10.86
N LYS A 48 7.29 -20.80 10.62
CA LYS A 48 8.59 -20.86 9.93
C LYS A 48 8.46 -20.98 8.41
N ALA A 49 7.26 -21.22 7.92
CA ALA A 49 6.96 -21.32 6.50
C ALA A 49 5.94 -20.23 6.12
N PRO A 50 6.39 -19.01 5.82
CA PRO A 50 5.48 -17.92 5.50
C PRO A 50 4.67 -18.25 4.24
N ILE A 51 3.45 -17.72 4.18
CA ILE A 51 2.67 -17.74 2.95
C ILE A 51 3.41 -16.90 1.93
N THR A 52 3.60 -17.44 0.73
CA THR A 52 4.27 -16.78 -0.39
C THR A 52 3.27 -16.49 -1.52
N GLY A 53 3.68 -15.69 -2.50
CA GLY A 53 2.81 -15.28 -3.61
C GLY A 53 1.87 -14.14 -3.26
N LEU A 54 2.09 -13.49 -2.12
CA LEU A 54 1.43 -12.25 -1.74
C LEU A 54 2.25 -11.09 -2.30
N GLY A 55 1.57 -10.01 -2.66
CA GLY A 55 2.24 -8.81 -3.15
C GLY A 55 1.47 -7.54 -2.79
N GLU A 56 2.19 -6.50 -2.50
CA GLU A 56 1.65 -5.15 -2.35
C GLU A 56 2.34 -4.23 -3.37
N GLY A 57 1.67 -3.15 -3.74
CA GLY A 57 2.21 -2.22 -4.72
C GLY A 57 1.21 -1.19 -5.15
N TRP A 58 1.44 -0.61 -6.32
CA TRP A 58 0.56 0.36 -6.94
C TRP A 58 -0.33 -0.30 -7.98
N TRP A 59 -1.56 0.16 -8.05
CA TRP A 59 -2.60 -0.44 -8.89
C TRP A 59 -3.41 0.63 -9.60
N VAL A 60 -3.95 0.25 -10.76
CA VAL A 60 -4.91 1.05 -11.54
C VAL A 60 -6.11 0.21 -11.92
N LEU A 61 -7.21 0.88 -12.28
CA LEU A 61 -8.39 0.22 -12.84
C LEU A 61 -8.20 -0.11 -14.34
N PRO A 62 -8.76 -1.21 -14.86
CA PRO A 62 -8.66 -1.59 -16.28
C PRO A 62 -9.08 -0.47 -17.23
N ALA A 63 -10.17 0.23 -16.90
CA ALA A 63 -10.68 1.34 -17.70
C ALA A 63 -9.66 2.48 -17.93
N THR A 64 -8.66 2.60 -17.04
CA THR A 64 -7.55 3.53 -17.21
C THR A 64 -6.68 3.11 -18.38
N LEU A 65 -6.26 1.82 -18.42
CA LEU A 65 -5.38 1.30 -19.47
C LEU A 65 -6.12 1.09 -20.82
N GLU A 66 -7.43 0.90 -20.80
CA GLU A 66 -8.23 0.88 -22.03
C GLU A 66 -8.21 2.24 -22.74
N LYS A 67 -8.21 3.33 -21.97
CA LYS A 67 -8.15 4.70 -22.49
C LYS A 67 -6.72 5.19 -22.72
N HIS A 68 -5.78 4.71 -21.92
CA HIS A 68 -4.40 5.15 -21.84
C HIS A 68 -3.46 3.93 -21.73
N PRO A 69 -3.28 3.16 -22.81
CA PRO A 69 -2.51 1.91 -22.79
C PRO A 69 -1.01 2.10 -22.49
N GLU A 70 -0.52 3.33 -22.55
CA GLU A 70 0.86 3.70 -22.18
C GLU A 70 1.11 3.72 -20.67
N LEU A 71 0.05 3.79 -19.82
CA LEU A 71 0.17 3.97 -18.37
C LEU A 71 0.37 2.65 -17.61
N THR A 72 1.31 1.83 -18.07
CA THR A 72 1.62 0.52 -17.44
C THR A 72 2.73 0.58 -16.41
N THR A 73 3.54 1.64 -16.41
CA THR A 73 4.67 1.84 -15.50
C THR A 73 4.42 3.00 -14.56
N ALA A 74 5.09 2.98 -13.39
CA ALA A 74 5.04 4.06 -12.43
C ALA A 74 5.47 5.40 -13.05
N ASP A 75 6.59 5.40 -13.80
CA ASP A 75 7.08 6.61 -14.47
C ASP A 75 6.04 7.22 -15.39
N ALA A 76 5.39 6.40 -16.24
CA ALA A 76 4.38 6.88 -17.17
C ALA A 76 3.16 7.48 -16.46
N ILE A 77 2.71 6.85 -15.37
CA ILE A 77 1.57 7.33 -14.58
C ILE A 77 1.92 8.67 -13.89
N LEU A 78 3.11 8.77 -13.31
CA LEU A 78 3.50 9.95 -12.55
C LEU A 78 3.65 11.23 -13.41
N GLU A 79 3.80 11.10 -14.72
CA GLU A 79 3.77 12.23 -15.66
C GLU A 79 2.33 12.70 -16.00
N ARG A 80 1.30 12.03 -15.50
CA ARG A 80 -0.10 12.29 -15.86
C ARG A 80 -1.02 12.47 -14.64
N PRO A 81 -0.70 13.40 -13.71
CA PRO A 81 -1.58 13.72 -12.57
C PRO A 81 -2.98 14.18 -13.00
N ASP A 82 -3.08 14.80 -14.18
CA ASP A 82 -4.33 15.29 -14.76
C ASP A 82 -5.38 14.19 -14.97
N LEU A 83 -4.96 12.95 -15.13
CA LEU A 83 -5.87 11.80 -15.34
C LEU A 83 -6.45 11.24 -14.05
N PHE A 84 -5.91 11.59 -12.89
CA PHE A 84 -6.28 11.06 -11.59
C PHE A 84 -6.62 12.17 -10.60
N PRO A 85 -7.67 12.96 -10.83
CA PRO A 85 -7.93 14.16 -10.03
C PRO A 85 -8.10 13.81 -8.54
N HIS A 86 -7.42 14.59 -7.69
CA HIS A 86 -7.55 14.46 -6.25
C HIS A 86 -8.97 14.85 -5.80
N PRO A 87 -9.64 14.07 -4.93
CA PRO A 87 -11.05 14.27 -4.61
C PRO A 87 -11.37 15.61 -3.93
N GLU A 88 -10.41 16.22 -3.24
CA GLU A 88 -10.58 17.48 -2.53
C GLU A 88 -9.90 18.66 -3.26
N ASP A 89 -8.90 18.39 -4.10
CA ASP A 89 -8.20 19.40 -4.91
C ASP A 89 -7.98 18.88 -6.33
N PRO A 90 -8.96 19.01 -7.23
CA PRO A 90 -8.88 18.50 -8.60
C PRO A 90 -7.77 19.11 -9.47
N SER A 91 -7.07 20.14 -8.99
CA SER A 91 -5.89 20.71 -9.67
C SER A 91 -4.66 19.82 -9.52
N LYS A 92 -4.70 18.80 -8.63
CA LYS A 92 -3.64 17.85 -8.37
C LYS A 92 -4.06 16.42 -8.71
N GLY A 93 -3.09 15.57 -9.00
CA GLY A 93 -3.29 14.13 -9.07
C GLY A 93 -3.47 13.53 -7.67
N GLY A 94 -4.40 12.61 -7.51
CA GLY A 94 -4.67 11.91 -6.25
C GLY A 94 -3.95 10.56 -6.19
N PHE A 95 -2.99 10.42 -5.30
CA PHE A 95 -2.37 9.15 -4.96
C PHE A 95 -2.98 8.58 -3.69
N HIS A 96 -3.80 7.52 -3.82
CA HIS A 96 -4.44 6.86 -2.69
C HIS A 96 -3.43 6.00 -1.94
N ILE A 97 -3.13 6.35 -0.71
CA ILE A 97 -2.21 5.58 0.11
C ILE A 97 -2.93 4.60 1.03
N CYS A 98 -2.17 3.70 1.59
CA CYS A 98 -2.59 2.74 2.58
C CYS A 98 -3.11 3.44 3.86
N PRO A 99 -4.10 2.84 4.53
CA PRO A 99 -4.68 3.41 5.75
C PRO A 99 -3.66 3.66 6.86
N PRO A 100 -3.90 4.66 7.73
CA PRO A 100 -3.04 4.96 8.86
C PRO A 100 -2.84 3.75 9.79
N GLY A 101 -1.62 3.57 10.27
CA GLY A 101 -1.24 2.50 11.19
C GLY A 101 -0.94 1.15 10.54
N TRP A 102 -1.05 1.06 9.22
CA TRP A 102 -0.51 -0.06 8.47
C TRP A 102 0.96 0.21 8.11
N ASN A 103 1.78 -0.85 7.97
CA ASN A 103 3.19 -0.70 7.60
C ASN A 103 3.39 0.01 6.25
N CYS A 104 2.51 -0.27 5.29
CA CYS A 104 2.52 0.32 3.97
C CYS A 104 2.31 1.84 3.96
N GLU A 105 1.77 2.43 5.01
CA GLU A 105 1.64 3.89 5.11
C GLU A 105 3.01 4.57 5.02
N LEU A 106 3.97 4.07 5.80
CA LEU A 106 5.33 4.60 5.80
C LEU A 106 6.00 4.42 4.44
N SER A 107 5.90 3.22 3.86
CA SER A 107 6.46 2.92 2.53
C SER A 107 5.86 3.81 1.45
N ASN A 108 4.53 4.00 1.44
CA ASN A 108 3.87 4.86 0.46
C ASN A 108 4.31 6.33 0.58
N ARG A 109 4.45 6.86 1.81
CA ARG A 109 4.95 8.23 2.03
C ARG A 109 6.42 8.37 1.62
N ASN A 110 7.23 7.33 1.82
CA ASN A 110 8.62 7.31 1.36
C ASN A 110 8.69 7.30 -0.16
N HIS A 111 7.89 6.46 -0.83
CA HIS A 111 7.80 6.44 -2.28
C HIS A 111 7.33 7.79 -2.83
N PHE A 112 6.29 8.40 -2.23
CA PHE A 112 5.79 9.71 -2.63
C PHE A 112 6.91 10.76 -2.67
N ARG A 113 7.77 10.78 -1.65
CA ARG A 113 8.93 11.69 -1.61
C ARG A 113 10.04 11.29 -2.57
N ALA A 114 10.41 10.01 -2.59
CA ALA A 114 11.52 9.52 -3.40
C ALA A 114 11.29 9.70 -4.92
N TRP A 115 10.04 9.61 -5.35
CA TRP A 115 9.64 9.80 -6.75
C TRP A 115 9.33 11.25 -7.11
N GLY A 116 9.50 12.20 -6.17
CA GLY A 116 9.21 13.62 -6.40
C GLY A 116 7.77 13.87 -6.80
N MET A 117 6.82 13.14 -6.21
CA MET A 117 5.44 13.18 -6.67
C MET A 117 4.77 14.54 -6.43
N GLU A 118 5.13 15.22 -5.34
CA GLU A 118 4.61 16.56 -5.04
C GLU A 118 5.00 17.55 -6.12
N GLU A 119 6.25 17.55 -6.56
CA GLU A 119 6.78 18.41 -7.63
C GLU A 119 6.15 18.10 -9.00
N LYS A 120 5.72 16.86 -9.19
CA LYS A 120 4.98 16.42 -10.38
C LYS A 120 3.48 16.74 -10.33
N GLY A 121 3.01 17.41 -9.28
CA GLY A 121 1.63 17.83 -9.12
C GLY A 121 0.69 16.81 -8.50
N TRP A 122 1.24 15.82 -7.78
CA TRP A 122 0.45 14.84 -7.03
C TRP A 122 0.22 15.29 -5.58
N ALA A 123 -0.87 14.79 -5.00
CA ALA A 123 -1.14 14.89 -3.57
C ALA A 123 -1.61 13.54 -3.02
N ILE A 124 -1.30 13.31 -1.76
CA ILE A 124 -1.73 12.09 -1.05
C ILE A 124 -3.22 12.17 -0.74
N VAL A 125 -3.94 11.10 -1.06
CA VAL A 125 -5.33 10.86 -0.65
C VAL A 125 -5.34 9.88 0.53
N GLU A 126 -5.69 10.38 1.70
CA GLU A 126 -5.83 9.56 2.91
C GLU A 126 -7.27 9.05 3.01
N THR A 127 -7.44 7.74 2.93
CA THR A 127 -8.78 7.12 2.97
C THR A 127 -9.26 6.78 4.38
N GLY A 128 -8.41 6.98 5.39
CA GLY A 128 -8.72 6.84 6.81
C GLY A 128 -8.92 5.40 7.31
N SER A 129 -9.28 4.46 6.45
CA SER A 129 -9.54 3.06 6.82
C SER A 129 -9.49 2.13 5.60
N ALA A 130 -9.40 0.81 5.84
CA ALA A 130 -9.54 -0.21 4.80
C ALA A 130 -10.85 -0.04 4.01
N ALA A 131 -11.96 0.14 4.71
CA ALA A 131 -13.26 0.35 4.07
C ALA A 131 -13.31 1.64 3.22
N GLY A 132 -12.60 2.69 3.66
CA GLY A 132 -12.47 3.93 2.88
C GLY A 132 -11.65 3.71 1.61
N LEU A 133 -10.55 2.95 1.69
CA LEU A 133 -9.73 2.58 0.54
C LEU A 133 -10.54 1.74 -0.45
N ASP A 134 -11.21 0.69 0.01
CA ASP A 134 -12.09 -0.16 -0.81
C ASP A 134 -13.21 0.65 -1.46
N GLY A 135 -13.82 1.54 -0.70
CA GLY A 135 -14.89 2.42 -1.18
C GLY A 135 -14.41 3.40 -2.26
N SER A 136 -13.18 3.88 -2.18
CA SER A 136 -12.59 4.75 -3.21
C SER A 136 -12.43 4.02 -4.54
N ILE A 137 -11.95 2.77 -4.50
CA ILE A 137 -11.80 1.91 -5.68
C ILE A 137 -13.18 1.59 -6.28
N ALA A 138 -14.11 1.14 -5.44
CA ALA A 138 -15.47 0.81 -5.87
C ALA A 138 -16.18 2.00 -6.55
N LYS A 139 -16.10 3.17 -5.93
CA LYS A 139 -16.68 4.40 -6.46
C LYS A 139 -16.10 4.76 -7.82
N ALA A 140 -14.78 4.72 -7.97
CA ALA A 140 -14.13 5.03 -9.23
C ALA A 140 -14.51 4.03 -10.33
N ALA A 141 -14.49 2.71 -10.02
CA ALA A 141 -14.86 1.65 -10.95
C ALA A 141 -16.32 1.79 -11.43
N GLU A 142 -17.25 2.02 -10.51
CA GLU A 142 -18.69 2.16 -10.83
C GLU A 142 -19.00 3.41 -11.66
N ARG A 143 -18.18 4.44 -11.56
CA ARG A 143 -18.32 5.69 -12.32
C ARG A 143 -17.49 5.75 -13.59
N GLY A 144 -16.66 4.74 -13.85
CA GLY A 144 -15.73 4.74 -14.98
C GLY A 144 -14.66 5.83 -14.87
N GLU A 145 -14.35 6.23 -13.63
CA GLU A 145 -13.28 7.18 -13.29
C GLU A 145 -11.94 6.45 -13.19
N ASN A 146 -10.84 7.16 -13.41
CA ASN A 146 -9.52 6.61 -13.17
C ASN A 146 -9.24 6.57 -11.68
N TRP A 147 -8.51 5.56 -11.25
CA TRP A 147 -8.05 5.41 -9.87
C TRP A 147 -6.59 4.94 -9.88
N PHE A 148 -5.77 5.51 -9.02
CA PHE A 148 -4.37 5.14 -8.82
C PHE A 148 -4.02 5.15 -7.34
N GLY A 149 -3.34 4.09 -6.87
CA GLY A 149 -2.93 4.04 -5.48
C GLY A 149 -2.42 2.67 -5.05
N TYR A 150 -2.19 2.58 -3.74
CA TYR A 150 -1.77 1.37 -3.06
C TYR A 150 -2.90 0.35 -2.98
N TYR A 151 -2.56 -0.91 -3.20
CA TYR A 151 -3.37 -2.05 -2.78
C TYR A 151 -2.50 -3.32 -2.66
N TRP A 152 -3.10 -4.44 -2.24
CA TRP A 152 -2.38 -5.72 -2.09
C TRP A 152 -3.16 -6.88 -2.68
N SER A 153 -2.43 -7.94 -3.07
CA SER A 153 -2.96 -9.16 -3.69
C SER A 153 -2.59 -10.39 -2.83
N PRO A 154 -3.46 -11.42 -2.76
CA PRO A 154 -4.79 -11.51 -3.39
C PRO A 154 -5.89 -10.90 -2.50
N THR A 155 -6.82 -10.19 -3.10
CA THR A 155 -7.99 -9.65 -2.41
C THR A 155 -9.25 -9.72 -3.28
N ALA A 156 -10.42 -9.70 -2.63
CA ALA A 156 -11.70 -9.69 -3.33
C ALA A 156 -11.88 -8.44 -4.21
N ILE A 157 -11.36 -7.29 -3.79
CA ILE A 157 -11.44 -6.02 -4.53
C ILE A 157 -10.67 -6.11 -5.84
N ILE A 158 -9.42 -6.58 -5.81
CA ILE A 158 -8.62 -6.77 -7.03
C ILE A 158 -9.34 -7.70 -8.01
N GLY A 159 -9.84 -8.84 -7.52
CA GLY A 159 -10.55 -9.79 -8.37
C GLY A 159 -11.86 -9.24 -8.92
N LYS A 160 -12.63 -8.53 -8.09
CA LYS A 160 -13.94 -7.97 -8.50
C LYS A 160 -13.82 -6.92 -9.59
N TYR A 161 -12.85 -6.03 -9.48
CA TYR A 161 -12.68 -4.91 -10.41
C TYR A 161 -11.59 -5.15 -11.46
N GLY A 162 -10.92 -6.32 -11.43
CA GLY A 162 -9.88 -6.68 -12.38
C GLY A 162 -8.68 -5.73 -12.35
N MET A 163 -8.35 -5.19 -11.16
CA MET A 163 -7.29 -4.19 -11.03
C MET A 163 -5.96 -4.71 -11.57
N ILE A 164 -5.17 -3.82 -12.13
CA ILE A 164 -3.91 -4.12 -12.79
C ILE A 164 -2.77 -3.52 -11.97
N ALA A 165 -1.77 -4.37 -11.66
CA ALA A 165 -0.57 -3.91 -10.97
C ALA A 165 0.26 -3.01 -11.89
N VAL A 166 0.74 -1.91 -11.34
CA VAL A 166 1.66 -1.00 -12.03
C VAL A 166 3.07 -1.55 -11.95
N ASP A 167 3.77 -1.55 -13.07
CA ASP A 167 5.19 -1.89 -13.09
C ASP A 167 6.00 -0.76 -12.44
N MET A 168 6.63 -1.07 -11.32
CA MET A 168 7.46 -0.13 -10.56
C MET A 168 8.96 -0.22 -10.92
N GLY A 169 9.30 -0.98 -11.94
CA GLY A 169 10.67 -1.21 -12.37
C GLY A 169 11.36 -2.35 -11.62
N GLU A 170 12.66 -2.51 -11.87
CA GLU A 170 13.44 -3.57 -11.26
C GLU A 170 13.78 -3.24 -9.79
N TYR A 171 13.75 -4.27 -8.96
CA TYR A 171 14.21 -4.16 -7.57
C TYR A 171 15.70 -3.80 -7.51
N ALA A 172 15.99 -2.63 -6.97
CA ALA A 172 17.34 -2.06 -6.94
C ALA A 172 18.34 -2.77 -5.99
N GLY A 173 17.89 -3.86 -5.36
CA GLY A 173 18.71 -4.65 -4.45
C GLY A 173 18.52 -4.26 -2.98
N LYS A 174 18.90 -5.20 -2.11
CA LYS A 174 18.70 -5.08 -0.66
C LYS A 174 19.40 -3.86 -0.06
N ASP A 175 20.62 -3.58 -0.50
CA ASP A 175 21.42 -2.48 0.07
C ASP A 175 20.78 -1.10 -0.23
N ASN A 176 20.18 -0.95 -1.40
CA ASN A 176 19.45 0.27 -1.73
C ASN A 176 18.11 0.34 -0.98
N TRP A 177 17.42 -0.79 -0.83
CA TRP A 177 16.17 -0.85 -0.08
C TRP A 177 16.35 -0.54 1.41
N ASP A 178 17.37 -1.12 2.04
CA ASP A 178 17.65 -0.95 3.47
C ASP A 178 18.17 0.48 3.81
N ASN A 179 18.59 1.26 2.80
CA ASN A 179 19.13 2.63 2.96
C ASN A 179 18.21 3.74 2.39
N CYS A 180 17.02 3.39 1.99
CA CYS A 180 16.04 4.37 1.52
C CYS A 180 15.45 5.21 2.66
#